data_d72e5ef7fbf9b340c5eed631cb759d2b
#
_entry.id   d72e5ef7fbf9b340c5eed631cb759d2b
#
_cell.length_a   1.000
_cell.length_b   1.000
_cell.length_c   1.000
_cell.angle_alpha   90.00
_cell.angle_beta   90.00
_cell.angle_gamma   90.00
#
_symmetry.space_group_name_H-M   'P 1'
#
loop_
_entity.id
_entity.type
_entity.pdbx_description
1 polymer ?
#
loop_
_entity_poly.entity_id
_entity_poly.type
_entity_poly.pdbx_seq_one_letter_code
_entity_poly.pdbx_strand_id
1 'polypeptide(L)'
;MNILMIDTSGPACGVAIQKDGQIVCEMQLTSGKTHSQRVMPMADSALALCEMGVKDIDLFGAVVGPGSFTGVRIGVSTVKALAHAAGKPCIGVDALYALAANISGFDGVICPILDARAQQVYGAMFECGMPPVRLMEEIGRAHV
;
A
#
# COMPACT_ATOMS: atom_id res chain seq x y z
N MET A 1 7.31 -4.81 -17.04
CA MET A 1 6.55 -5.44 -15.95
C MET A 1 5.55 -4.42 -15.42
N ASN A 2 4.28 -4.79 -15.37
CA ASN A 2 3.18 -3.94 -14.93
C ASN A 2 2.73 -4.38 -13.54
N ILE A 3 2.65 -3.44 -12.60
CA ILE A 3 2.27 -3.71 -11.21
C ILE A 3 1.06 -2.83 -10.85
N LEU A 4 0.06 -3.43 -10.22
CA LEU A 4 -1.05 -2.69 -9.62
C LEU A 4 -0.97 -2.83 -8.11
N MET A 5 -0.92 -1.70 -7.40
CA MET A 5 -0.89 -1.61 -5.94
C MET A 5 -2.17 -1.02 -5.39
N ILE A 6 -2.64 -1.56 -4.28
CA ILE A 6 -3.80 -1.06 -3.53
C ILE A 6 -3.41 -0.82 -2.07
N ASP A 7 -3.75 0.36 -1.57
CA ASP A 7 -3.65 0.70 -0.15
C ASP A 7 -5.00 1.16 0.38
N THR A 8 -5.51 0.44 1.36
CA THR A 8 -6.72 0.76 2.13
C THR A 8 -6.45 0.67 3.64
N SER A 9 -5.17 0.67 4.03
CA SER A 9 -4.74 0.54 5.44
C SER A 9 -4.98 1.81 6.26
N GLY A 10 -4.99 2.97 5.61
CA GLY A 10 -5.20 4.29 6.20
C GLY A 10 -6.61 4.85 5.96
N PRO A 11 -6.82 6.16 6.24
CA PRO A 11 -8.08 6.86 5.98
C PRO A 11 -8.35 7.08 4.49
N ALA A 12 -7.32 7.12 3.67
CA ALA A 12 -7.42 7.22 2.22
C ALA A 12 -7.47 5.85 1.56
N CYS A 13 -8.20 5.75 0.44
CA CYS A 13 -8.13 4.64 -0.49
C CYS A 13 -7.15 5.00 -1.60
N GLY A 14 -6.10 4.23 -1.78
CA GLY A 14 -5.05 4.44 -2.79
C GLY A 14 -5.01 3.30 -3.81
N VAL A 15 -4.80 3.66 -5.08
CA VAL A 15 -4.50 2.74 -6.19
C VAL A 15 -3.38 3.33 -7.01
N ALA A 16 -2.37 2.54 -7.33
CA ALA A 16 -1.28 2.96 -8.20
C ALA A 16 -0.97 1.88 -9.25
N ILE A 17 -0.58 2.32 -10.45
CA ILE A 17 -0.09 1.46 -11.51
C ILE A 17 1.32 1.87 -11.89
N GLN A 18 2.21 0.90 -11.85
CA GLN A 18 3.56 1.02 -12.37
C GLN A 18 3.67 0.25 -13.70
N LYS A 19 4.28 0.85 -14.70
CA LYS A 19 4.62 0.24 -15.99
C LYS A 19 6.11 0.42 -16.25
N ASP A 20 6.82 -0.69 -16.45
CA ASP A 20 8.25 -0.71 -16.79
C ASP A 20 9.15 0.16 -15.88
N GLY A 21 8.86 0.10 -14.55
CA GLY A 21 9.63 0.83 -13.54
C GLY A 21 9.16 2.27 -13.28
N GLN A 22 8.17 2.78 -14.03
CA GLN A 22 7.62 4.12 -13.85
C GLN A 22 6.18 4.08 -13.33
N ILE A 23 5.84 4.92 -12.37
CA ILE A 23 4.46 5.11 -11.93
C ILE A 23 3.74 5.89 -13.03
N VAL A 24 2.76 5.25 -13.66
CA VAL A 24 1.96 5.83 -14.76
C VAL A 24 0.59 6.30 -14.32
N CYS A 25 0.11 5.82 -13.18
CA CYS A 25 -1.12 6.29 -12.55
C CYS A 25 -1.02 6.16 -11.04
N GLU A 26 -1.43 7.21 -10.33
CA GLU A 26 -1.61 7.21 -8.89
C GLU A 26 -2.90 7.94 -8.56
N MET A 27 -3.79 7.27 -7.84
CA MET A 27 -5.08 7.79 -7.43
C MET A 27 -5.24 7.63 -5.92
N GLN A 28 -5.62 8.71 -5.25
CA GLN A 28 -5.91 8.70 -3.84
C GLN A 28 -7.25 9.38 -3.56
N LEU A 29 -8.08 8.78 -2.75
CA LEU A 29 -9.39 9.32 -2.40
C LEU A 29 -9.63 9.25 -0.90
N THR A 30 -9.76 10.43 -0.29
CA THR A 30 -10.22 10.60 1.08
C THR A 30 -11.66 11.07 1.05
N SER A 31 -12.61 10.17 1.28
CA SER A 31 -14.04 10.49 1.24
C SER A 31 -14.75 9.80 2.40
N GLY A 32 -15.93 10.31 2.78
CA GLY A 32 -16.76 9.72 3.84
C GLY A 32 -17.40 8.35 3.49
N LYS A 33 -17.11 7.79 2.30
CA LYS A 33 -17.57 6.46 1.90
C LYS A 33 -16.55 5.38 2.26
N THR A 34 -17.03 4.16 2.45
CA THR A 34 -16.19 3.02 2.84
C THR A 34 -15.23 2.60 1.72
N HIS A 35 -14.07 2.08 2.07
CA HIS A 35 -13.08 1.57 1.11
C HIS A 35 -13.67 0.50 0.17
N SER A 36 -14.57 -0.36 0.68
CA SER A 36 -15.24 -1.39 -0.14
C SER A 36 -16.07 -0.84 -1.31
N GLN A 37 -16.59 0.39 -1.17
CA GLN A 37 -17.34 1.06 -2.24
C GLN A 37 -16.44 1.78 -3.24
N ARG A 38 -15.14 1.96 -2.94
CA ARG A 38 -14.22 2.81 -3.70
C ARG A 38 -13.12 2.04 -4.40
N VAL A 39 -12.58 1.00 -3.77
CA VAL A 39 -11.37 0.33 -4.26
C VAL A 39 -11.53 -0.22 -5.67
N MET A 40 -12.64 -0.90 -5.98
CA MET A 40 -12.86 -1.46 -7.33
C MET A 40 -13.11 -0.38 -8.38
N PRO A 41 -14.02 0.60 -8.20
CA PRO A 41 -14.15 1.72 -9.14
C PRO A 41 -12.86 2.49 -9.39
N MET A 42 -12.00 2.66 -8.38
CA MET A 42 -10.70 3.31 -8.54
C MET A 42 -9.74 2.45 -9.35
N ALA A 43 -9.67 1.14 -9.07
CA ALA A 43 -8.85 0.22 -9.85
C ALA A 43 -9.27 0.16 -11.33
N ASP A 44 -10.58 0.08 -11.59
CA ASP A 44 -11.13 0.11 -12.96
C ASP A 44 -10.77 1.43 -13.65
N SER A 45 -10.95 2.56 -12.98
CA SER A 45 -10.61 3.88 -13.54
C SER A 45 -9.11 4.01 -13.82
N ALA A 46 -8.25 3.56 -12.90
CA ALA A 46 -6.80 3.59 -13.09
C ALA A 46 -6.38 2.75 -14.30
N LEU A 47 -6.91 1.54 -14.42
CA LEU A 47 -6.65 0.66 -15.57
C LEU A 47 -7.12 1.30 -16.88
N ALA A 48 -8.34 1.83 -16.91
CA ALA A 48 -8.90 2.47 -18.09
C ALA A 48 -8.09 3.69 -18.55
N LEU A 49 -7.66 4.54 -17.61
CA LEU A 49 -6.80 5.70 -17.91
C LEU A 49 -5.43 5.31 -18.45
N CYS A 50 -4.92 4.14 -18.05
CA CYS A 50 -3.66 3.59 -18.57
C CYS A 50 -3.83 2.75 -19.84
N GLU A 51 -5.05 2.65 -20.38
CA GLU A 51 -5.38 1.79 -21.53
C GLU A 51 -4.98 0.32 -21.30
N MET A 52 -5.19 -0.16 -20.06
CA MET A 52 -4.82 -1.51 -19.62
C MET A 52 -6.03 -2.27 -19.10
N GLY A 53 -6.00 -3.59 -19.28
CA GLY A 53 -6.92 -4.51 -18.61
C GLY A 53 -6.27 -5.22 -17.42
N VAL A 54 -7.06 -5.90 -16.59
CA VAL A 54 -6.58 -6.68 -15.44
C VAL A 54 -5.55 -7.75 -15.87
N LYS A 55 -5.67 -8.31 -17.07
CA LYS A 55 -4.76 -9.33 -17.62
C LYS A 55 -3.39 -8.77 -18.01
N ASP A 56 -3.28 -7.47 -18.22
CA ASP A 56 -2.03 -6.80 -18.58
C ASP A 56 -1.15 -6.53 -17.34
N ILE A 57 -1.69 -6.75 -16.15
CA ILE A 57 -0.94 -6.64 -14.89
C ILE A 57 -0.18 -7.95 -14.63
N ASP A 58 1.10 -7.82 -14.35
CA ASP A 58 2.00 -8.95 -14.07
C ASP A 58 2.07 -9.30 -12.59
N LEU A 59 1.89 -8.30 -11.71
CA LEU A 59 1.97 -8.43 -10.25
C LEU A 59 0.94 -7.53 -9.57
N PHE A 60 0.19 -8.10 -8.65
CA PHE A 60 -0.72 -7.34 -7.80
C PHE A 60 -0.15 -7.20 -6.39
N GLY A 61 -0.32 -6.04 -5.77
CA GLY A 61 0.14 -5.81 -4.42
C GLY A 61 -0.89 -5.12 -3.54
N ALA A 62 -0.88 -5.46 -2.25
CA ALA A 62 -1.67 -4.78 -1.23
C ALA A 62 -0.81 -4.38 -0.05
N VAL A 63 -1.13 -3.24 0.56
CA VAL A 63 -0.60 -2.92 1.89
C VAL A 63 -1.29 -3.84 2.91
N VAL A 64 -0.46 -4.61 3.65
CA VAL A 64 -0.94 -5.62 4.60
C VAL A 64 -1.00 -5.12 6.04
N GLY A 65 -0.72 -3.86 6.26
CA GLY A 65 -0.66 -3.18 7.57
C GLY A 65 0.76 -2.87 8.00
N PRO A 66 0.90 -2.33 9.23
CA PRO A 66 -0.17 -2.03 10.18
C PRO A 66 -1.13 -0.94 9.72
N GLY A 67 -2.33 -0.90 10.28
CA GLY A 67 -3.35 0.10 9.96
C GLY A 67 -4.78 -0.34 10.32
N SER A 68 -5.76 0.21 9.62
CA SER A 68 -7.17 -0.11 9.79
C SER A 68 -7.44 -1.60 9.54
N PHE A 69 -7.87 -2.34 10.54
CA PHE A 69 -8.19 -3.77 10.43
C PHE A 69 -9.19 -4.10 9.29
N THR A 70 -10.26 -3.32 9.20
CA THR A 70 -11.25 -3.49 8.12
C THR A 70 -10.67 -3.06 6.78
N GLY A 71 -9.94 -1.94 6.74
CA GLY A 71 -9.32 -1.44 5.53
C GLY A 71 -8.34 -2.43 4.94
N VAL A 72 -7.37 -2.91 5.70
CA VAL A 72 -6.38 -3.92 5.26
C VAL A 72 -7.06 -5.14 4.66
N ARG A 73 -8.12 -5.67 5.29
CA ARG A 73 -8.86 -6.83 4.76
C ARG A 73 -9.52 -6.55 3.41
N ILE A 74 -10.07 -5.35 3.22
CA ILE A 74 -10.67 -4.95 1.94
C ILE A 74 -9.61 -4.94 0.84
N GLY A 75 -8.46 -4.28 1.07
CA GLY A 75 -7.38 -4.23 0.08
C GLY A 75 -6.82 -5.61 -0.26
N VAL A 76 -6.48 -6.40 0.75
CA VAL A 76 -5.92 -7.74 0.58
C VAL A 76 -6.88 -8.66 -0.15
N SER A 77 -8.18 -8.68 0.22
CA SER A 77 -9.16 -9.52 -0.48
C SER A 77 -9.39 -9.06 -1.93
N THR A 78 -9.41 -7.76 -2.19
CA THR A 78 -9.53 -7.22 -3.55
C THR A 78 -8.33 -7.62 -4.41
N VAL A 79 -7.12 -7.44 -3.91
CA VAL A 79 -5.89 -7.83 -4.62
C VAL A 79 -5.84 -9.33 -4.90
N LYS A 80 -6.17 -10.16 -3.92
CA LYS A 80 -6.26 -11.62 -4.11
C LYS A 80 -7.27 -12.01 -5.17
N ALA A 81 -8.44 -11.38 -5.18
CA ALA A 81 -9.47 -11.65 -6.18
C ALA A 81 -9.03 -11.25 -7.60
N LEU A 82 -8.43 -10.06 -7.76
CA LEU A 82 -7.90 -9.60 -9.04
C LEU A 82 -6.75 -10.49 -9.54
N ALA A 83 -5.80 -10.81 -8.68
CA ALA A 83 -4.68 -11.69 -9.00
C ALA A 83 -5.16 -13.09 -9.41
N HIS A 84 -6.11 -13.65 -8.68
CA HIS A 84 -6.71 -14.94 -9.00
C HIS A 84 -7.42 -14.91 -10.37
N ALA A 85 -8.24 -13.89 -10.63
CA ALA A 85 -8.95 -13.73 -11.89
C ALA A 85 -7.99 -13.54 -13.08
N ALA A 86 -6.86 -12.89 -12.89
CA ALA A 86 -5.81 -12.71 -13.89
C ALA A 86 -4.88 -13.91 -14.05
N GLY A 87 -4.86 -14.86 -13.11
CA GLY A 87 -3.87 -15.94 -13.05
C GLY A 87 -2.45 -15.44 -12.77
N LYS A 88 -2.31 -14.37 -11.96
CA LYS A 88 -1.04 -13.68 -11.69
C LYS A 88 -0.70 -13.73 -10.20
N PRO A 89 0.59 -13.55 -9.84
CA PRO A 89 1.02 -13.50 -8.44
C PRO A 89 0.53 -12.24 -7.73
N CYS A 90 0.46 -12.31 -6.39
CA CYS A 90 0.26 -11.14 -5.55
C CYS A 90 1.22 -11.10 -4.36
N ILE A 91 1.53 -9.89 -3.88
CA ILE A 91 2.42 -9.64 -2.74
C ILE A 91 1.75 -8.74 -1.70
N GLY A 92 2.22 -8.85 -0.46
CA GLY A 92 1.92 -7.91 0.62
C GLY A 92 3.08 -6.94 0.85
N VAL A 93 2.75 -5.68 1.11
CA VAL A 93 3.73 -4.65 1.47
C VAL A 93 3.41 -4.11 2.86
N ASP A 94 4.41 -4.05 3.73
CA ASP A 94 4.30 -3.46 5.06
C ASP A 94 4.11 -1.94 4.96
N ALA A 95 3.14 -1.38 5.71
CA ALA A 95 2.81 0.04 5.66
C ALA A 95 3.94 0.93 6.18
N LEU A 96 4.64 0.53 7.25
CA LEU A 96 5.75 1.29 7.82
C LEU A 96 6.97 1.25 6.91
N TYR A 97 7.21 0.10 6.26
CA TYR A 97 8.24 -0.02 5.24
C TYR A 97 7.96 0.90 4.04
N ALA A 98 6.73 0.93 3.55
CA ALA A 98 6.33 1.80 2.44
C ALA A 98 6.52 3.29 2.79
N LEU A 99 6.19 3.69 4.03
CA LEU A 99 6.47 5.04 4.52
C LEU A 99 7.96 5.36 4.57
N ALA A 100 8.78 4.44 5.09
CA ALA A 100 10.23 4.61 5.14
C ALA A 100 10.84 4.74 3.74
N ALA A 101 10.34 3.98 2.77
CA ALA A 101 10.83 4.00 1.38
C ALA A 101 10.60 5.34 0.64
N ASN A 102 9.73 6.22 1.16
CA ASN A 102 9.55 7.57 0.59
C ASN A 102 10.68 8.54 0.99
N ILE A 103 11.55 8.15 1.91
CA ILE A 103 12.60 9.02 2.44
C ILE A 103 13.96 8.47 2.02
N SER A 104 14.77 9.31 1.41
CA SER A 104 16.11 8.97 0.95
C SER A 104 17.04 10.19 0.99
N GLY A 105 18.34 9.96 0.83
CA GLY A 105 19.32 11.03 0.62
C GLY A 105 19.94 11.62 1.88
N PHE A 106 19.87 10.91 3.02
CA PHE A 106 20.63 11.26 4.22
C PHE A 106 21.16 10.00 4.92
N ASP A 107 22.18 10.17 5.77
CA ASP A 107 22.65 9.11 6.64
C ASP A 107 21.92 9.17 7.97
N GLY A 108 21.18 8.12 8.33
CA GLY A 108 20.45 8.10 9.57
C GLY A 108 19.34 7.05 9.64
N VAL A 109 18.52 7.18 10.68
CA VAL A 109 17.43 6.26 10.99
C VAL A 109 16.09 6.92 10.70
N ILE A 110 15.22 6.21 10.01
CA ILE A 110 13.85 6.60 9.73
C ILE A 110 12.93 5.87 10.72
N CYS A 111 12.08 6.62 11.40
CA CYS A 111 11.06 6.07 12.31
C CYS A 111 9.65 6.42 11.78
N PRO A 112 9.09 5.66 10.84
CA PRO A 112 7.72 5.84 10.44
C PRO A 112 6.77 5.53 11.59
N ILE A 113 5.72 6.35 11.73
CA ILE A 113 4.72 6.24 12.79
C ILE A 113 3.34 6.32 12.17
N LEU A 114 2.45 5.40 12.55
CA LEU A 114 1.04 5.39 12.18
C LEU A 114 0.17 5.41 13.43
N ASP A 115 -0.91 6.20 13.41
CA ASP A 115 -1.89 6.24 14.49
C ASP A 115 -2.59 4.88 14.65
N ALA A 116 -2.44 4.25 15.82
CA ALA A 116 -3.09 3.00 16.20
C ALA A 116 -4.36 3.23 17.02
N ARG A 117 -4.83 4.48 17.15
CA ARG A 117 -5.93 4.95 18.01
C ARG A 117 -5.63 4.79 19.51
N ALA A 118 -6.54 5.34 20.36
CA ALA A 118 -6.43 5.25 21.81
C ALA A 118 -5.05 5.70 22.36
N GLN A 119 -4.48 6.79 21.80
CA GLN A 119 -3.17 7.33 22.18
C GLN A 119 -2.02 6.29 22.00
N GLN A 120 -2.12 5.47 20.98
CA GLN A 120 -1.12 4.47 20.62
C GLN A 120 -0.67 4.66 19.18
N VAL A 121 0.53 4.21 18.89
CA VAL A 121 1.10 4.24 17.54
C VAL A 121 1.65 2.87 17.14
N TYR A 122 1.64 2.60 15.85
CA TYR A 122 2.50 1.61 15.23
C TYR A 122 3.78 2.31 14.81
N GLY A 123 4.93 1.75 15.09
CA GLY A 123 6.22 2.30 14.70
C GLY A 123 7.24 1.21 14.39
N ALA A 124 8.23 1.53 13.61
CA ALA A 124 9.39 0.70 13.33
C ALA A 124 10.61 1.60 13.06
N MET A 125 11.80 1.01 13.06
CA MET A 125 13.04 1.72 12.75
C MET A 125 13.69 1.12 11.52
N PHE A 126 14.12 1.99 10.62
CA PHE A 126 14.81 1.62 9.39
C PHE A 126 16.06 2.44 9.23
N GLU A 127 17.14 1.83 8.77
CA GLU A 127 18.28 2.55 8.22
C GLU A 127 17.88 3.15 6.88
N CYS A 128 18.20 4.43 6.68
CA CYS A 128 17.91 5.12 5.43
C CYS A 128 18.71 4.50 4.28
N GLY A 129 18.03 4.17 3.19
CA GLY A 129 18.63 3.56 2.01
C GLY A 129 17.58 3.26 0.94
N MET A 130 18.02 2.78 -0.19
CA MET A 130 17.13 2.33 -1.27
C MET A 130 17.51 0.91 -1.70
N PRO A 131 16.81 -0.09 -1.21
CA PRO A 131 15.65 -0.05 -0.28
C PRO A 131 16.08 0.24 1.18
N PRO A 132 15.16 0.76 2.03
CA PRO A 132 15.44 0.94 3.45
C PRO A 132 15.60 -0.41 4.16
N VAL A 133 16.53 -0.49 5.12
CA VAL A 133 16.81 -1.72 5.87
C VAL A 133 16.13 -1.64 7.23
N ARG A 134 15.28 -2.61 7.55
CA ARG A 134 14.64 -2.68 8.86
C ARG A 134 15.66 -3.00 9.95
N LEU A 135 15.75 -2.14 10.96
CA LEU A 135 16.65 -2.28 12.10
C LEU A 135 15.98 -2.95 13.30
N MET A 136 14.66 -2.85 13.41
CA MET A 136 13.91 -3.33 14.56
C MET A 136 12.54 -3.84 14.12
N GLU A 137 12.08 -4.93 14.74
CA GLU A 137 10.73 -5.44 14.56
C GLU A 137 9.68 -4.37 14.89
N GLU A 138 8.50 -4.51 14.30
CA GLU A 138 7.40 -3.59 14.53
C GLU A 138 7.06 -3.51 16.02
N ILE A 139 7.08 -2.31 16.59
CA ILE A 139 6.49 -2.05 17.89
C ILE A 139 4.99 -1.86 17.66
N GLY A 140 4.24 -2.92 17.90
CA GLY A 140 2.78 -2.84 17.91
C GLY A 140 2.32 -2.14 19.17
N ARG A 141 1.75 -0.93 19.05
CA ARG A 141 1.14 -0.12 20.12
C ARG A 141 2.09 0.33 21.22
N ALA A 142 2.94 1.31 20.91
CA ALA A 142 3.57 2.11 21.94
C ALA A 142 2.62 3.23 22.40
N HIS A 143 2.59 3.53 23.70
CA HIS A 143 1.93 4.72 24.21
C HIS A 143 2.76 5.96 23.85
N VAL A 144 2.07 7.01 23.40
CA VAL A 144 2.64 8.34 23.17
C VAL A 144 2.41 9.23 24.38
#